data_06fdedda5ef82556e488c418899ba4f6
#
_entry.id   06fdedda5ef82556e488c418899ba4f6
#
_cell.length_a   1.000
_cell.length_b   1.000
_cell.length_c   1.000
_cell.angle_alpha   90.00
_cell.angle_beta   90.00
_cell.angle_gamma   90.00
#
_symmetry.space_group_name_H-M   'P 1'
#
loop_
_entity.id
_entity.type
_entity.pdbx_description
1 polymer ?
#
loop_
_entity_poly.entity_id
_entity_poly.type
_entity_poly.pdbx_seq_one_letter_code
_entity_poly.pdbx_strand_id
1 'polypeptide(L)'
;KPGSLKALNCRVGKSRMENFCRQEEINFEICGKVIVAISEDELPALETIYQRGRTNGVRCEIISLEKLHELEPHVAGIQAVHVPEAGIVDFSQVSERFAERVREREGNKILCSTKVTGIRQTSRIIIETEKGEFEGRYLVNCAGLYSDKITAMTQTPGAKIIPFRGEYYKVRPGKNHLCRNLIYPVPDPNFPFLGVHFTRMINGSLECGPNAVLAFAREGYTRSTVNILELADILSYPGFMKLAAKYWKAGAGEMWRSFSKAAFVRALQRLIPEINADDLEPAPAGIRAQAVMDSGK
;
A
#
# COMPACT_ATOMS: atom_id res chain seq x y z
N LYS A 1 4.86 14.53 2.17
CA LYS A 1 5.05 15.96 2.41
C LYS A 1 6.54 16.22 2.54
N PRO A 2 7.14 17.17 1.80
CA PRO A 2 8.55 17.53 1.92
C PRO A 2 8.94 17.84 3.38
N GLY A 3 10.15 17.41 3.78
CA GLY A 3 10.69 17.62 5.14
C GLY A 3 10.08 16.72 6.23
N SER A 4 9.08 15.89 5.94
CA SER A 4 8.53 14.94 6.92
C SER A 4 9.45 13.75 7.11
N LEU A 5 9.46 13.15 8.31
CA LEU A 5 10.17 11.90 8.59
C LEU A 5 9.80 10.79 7.60
N LYS A 6 8.52 10.73 7.16
CA LYS A 6 8.06 9.77 6.16
C LYS A 6 8.77 9.97 4.82
N ALA A 7 8.96 11.21 4.36
CA ALA A 7 9.67 11.51 3.12
C ALA A 7 11.16 11.18 3.23
N LEU A 8 11.80 11.57 4.33
CA LEU A 8 13.21 11.26 4.60
C LEU A 8 13.46 9.75 4.67
N ASN A 9 12.65 9.03 5.45
CA ASN A 9 12.76 7.58 5.57
C ASN A 9 12.51 6.86 4.23
N CYS A 10 11.60 7.37 3.39
CA CYS A 10 11.36 6.81 2.08
C CYS A 10 12.60 6.95 1.17
N ARG A 11 13.27 8.11 1.16
CA ARG A 11 14.49 8.34 0.37
C ARG A 11 15.65 7.46 0.83
N VAL A 12 15.92 7.48 2.13
CA VAL A 12 17.00 6.66 2.72
C VAL A 12 16.69 5.17 2.58
N GLY A 13 15.42 4.79 2.83
CA GLY A 13 14.95 3.41 2.74
C GLY A 13 15.07 2.82 1.33
N LYS A 14 14.80 3.62 0.29
CA LYS A 14 15.00 3.20 -1.10
C LYS A 14 16.45 2.76 -1.35
N SER A 15 17.42 3.62 -1.07
CA SER A 15 18.83 3.31 -1.28
C SER A 15 19.30 2.11 -0.45
N ARG A 16 18.82 2.00 0.80
CA ARG A 16 19.14 0.86 1.67
C ARG A 16 18.53 -0.44 1.15
N MET A 17 17.29 -0.39 0.64
CA MET A 17 16.61 -1.56 0.06
C MET A 17 17.35 -2.05 -1.18
N GLU A 18 17.74 -1.16 -2.09
CA GLU A 18 18.52 -1.53 -3.28
C GLU A 18 19.86 -2.17 -2.91
N ASN A 19 20.56 -1.60 -1.93
CA ASN A 19 21.82 -2.16 -1.46
C ASN A 19 21.62 -3.52 -0.79
N PHE A 20 20.59 -3.66 0.03
CA PHE A 20 20.23 -4.93 0.65
C PHE A 20 19.91 -5.99 -0.40
N CYS A 21 19.09 -5.67 -1.40
CA CYS A 21 18.76 -6.60 -2.48
C CYS A 21 20.02 -7.04 -3.26
N ARG A 22 20.94 -6.12 -3.55
CA ARG A 22 22.22 -6.48 -4.20
C ARG A 22 23.10 -7.39 -3.32
N GLN A 23 23.20 -7.10 -2.01
CA GLN A 23 24.00 -7.88 -1.08
C GLN A 23 23.44 -9.28 -0.82
N GLU A 24 22.11 -9.41 -0.85
CA GLU A 24 21.41 -10.65 -0.55
C GLU A 24 20.95 -11.39 -1.81
N GLU A 25 21.34 -10.93 -3.00
CA GLU A 25 20.99 -11.52 -4.29
C GLU A 25 19.47 -11.65 -4.52
N ILE A 26 18.70 -10.68 -3.97
CA ILE A 26 17.25 -10.60 -4.15
C ILE A 26 16.95 -9.93 -5.49
N ASN A 27 16.07 -10.52 -6.27
CA ASN A 27 15.64 -9.96 -7.54
C ASN A 27 14.90 -8.65 -7.35
N PHE A 28 15.40 -7.58 -7.95
CA PHE A 28 14.73 -6.29 -8.05
C PHE A 28 15.07 -5.64 -9.39
N GLU A 29 14.26 -4.72 -9.82
CA GLU A 29 14.46 -3.98 -11.07
C GLU A 29 14.09 -2.51 -10.89
N ILE A 30 14.91 -1.61 -11.39
CA ILE A 30 14.61 -0.19 -11.51
C ILE A 30 13.98 0.03 -12.88
N CYS A 31 12.68 -0.16 -12.94
CA CYS A 31 11.92 -0.13 -14.20
C CYS A 31 11.35 1.24 -14.55
N GLY A 32 11.28 2.16 -13.59
CA GLY A 32 10.63 3.44 -13.76
C GLY A 32 9.12 3.39 -13.49
N LYS A 33 8.52 4.58 -13.43
CA LYS A 33 7.09 4.79 -13.23
C LYS A 33 6.62 6.03 -13.96
N VAL A 34 5.41 5.99 -14.52
CA VAL A 34 4.71 7.17 -15.01
C VAL A 34 3.48 7.47 -14.15
N ILE A 35 3.27 8.76 -13.85
CA ILE A 35 2.05 9.28 -13.21
C ILE A 35 1.35 10.11 -14.27
N VAL A 36 0.19 9.65 -14.72
CA VAL A 36 -0.45 10.10 -15.96
C VAL A 36 -1.65 10.99 -15.67
N ALA A 37 -1.67 12.18 -16.25
CA ALA A 37 -2.86 13.03 -16.34
C ALA A 37 -3.62 12.68 -17.62
N ILE A 38 -4.91 12.37 -17.47
CA ILE A 38 -5.78 11.99 -18.58
C ILE A 38 -6.71 13.13 -19.04
N SER A 39 -6.73 14.25 -18.32
CA SER A 39 -7.49 15.45 -18.64
C SER A 39 -6.77 16.69 -18.17
N GLU A 40 -7.14 17.86 -18.74
CA GLU A 40 -6.56 19.15 -18.36
C GLU A 40 -6.80 19.50 -16.88
N ASP A 41 -7.92 19.08 -16.32
CA ASP A 41 -8.25 19.29 -14.89
C ASP A 41 -7.25 18.61 -13.94
N GLU A 42 -6.54 17.58 -14.40
CA GLU A 42 -5.55 16.85 -13.60
C GLU A 42 -4.15 17.50 -13.65
N LEU A 43 -3.87 18.40 -14.61
CA LEU A 43 -2.55 19.03 -14.79
C LEU A 43 -2.06 19.82 -13.56
N PRO A 44 -2.87 20.61 -12.85
CA PRO A 44 -2.42 21.31 -11.65
C PRO A 44 -1.99 20.36 -10.52
N ALA A 45 -2.69 19.22 -10.39
CA ALA A 45 -2.33 18.18 -9.42
C ALA A 45 -1.06 17.44 -9.85
N LEU A 46 -0.88 17.17 -11.14
CA LEU A 46 0.34 16.59 -11.70
C LEU A 46 1.56 17.48 -11.41
N GLU A 47 1.45 18.80 -11.69
CA GLU A 47 2.51 19.78 -11.38
C GLU A 47 2.85 19.79 -9.89
N THR A 48 1.84 19.75 -9.01
CA THR A 48 2.04 19.66 -7.56
C THR A 48 2.84 18.42 -7.16
N ILE A 49 2.59 17.27 -7.80
CA ILE A 49 3.31 16.02 -7.56
C ILE A 49 4.76 16.15 -8.02
N TYR A 50 4.98 16.70 -9.20
CA TYR A 50 6.31 16.96 -9.74
C TYR A 50 7.14 17.84 -8.80
N GLN A 51 6.61 18.98 -8.37
CA GLN A 51 7.30 19.90 -7.45
C GLN A 51 7.60 19.23 -6.10
N ARG A 52 6.67 18.45 -5.56
CA ARG A 52 6.90 17.66 -4.33
C ARG A 52 8.00 16.60 -4.52
N GLY A 53 8.02 15.96 -5.69
CA GLY A 53 9.07 15.01 -6.07
C GLY A 53 10.44 15.67 -6.04
N ARG A 54 10.57 16.78 -6.77
CA ARG A 54 11.81 17.60 -6.83
C ARG A 54 12.29 18.03 -5.45
N THR A 55 11.39 18.61 -4.66
CA THR A 55 11.71 19.07 -3.29
C THR A 55 12.15 17.93 -2.36
N ASN A 56 11.66 16.71 -2.58
CA ASN A 56 12.10 15.52 -1.85
C ASN A 56 13.37 14.86 -2.43
N GLY A 57 13.99 15.46 -3.45
CA GLY A 57 15.18 14.91 -4.11
C GLY A 57 14.90 13.68 -4.96
N VAL A 58 13.64 13.48 -5.42
CA VAL A 58 13.29 12.42 -6.36
C VAL A 58 13.68 12.86 -7.77
N ARG A 59 14.39 12.03 -8.51
CA ARG A 59 14.64 12.24 -9.93
C ARG A 59 13.35 12.02 -10.69
N CYS A 60 12.75 13.08 -11.18
CA CYS A 60 11.51 13.05 -11.95
C CYS A 60 11.46 14.20 -12.94
N GLU A 61 10.68 14.03 -14.00
CA GLU A 61 10.51 15.01 -15.07
C GLU A 61 9.05 14.98 -15.57
N ILE A 62 8.57 16.13 -16.04
CA ILE A 62 7.32 16.20 -16.80
C ILE A 62 7.66 15.81 -18.25
N ILE A 63 6.90 14.89 -18.80
CA ILE A 63 7.11 14.38 -20.16
C ILE A 63 5.88 14.65 -21.03
N SER A 64 6.13 14.83 -22.33
CA SER A 64 5.08 15.00 -23.35
C SER A 64 4.36 13.69 -23.64
N LEU A 65 3.26 13.75 -24.39
CA LEU A 65 2.51 12.59 -24.85
C LEU A 65 3.39 11.65 -25.71
N GLU A 66 4.21 12.21 -26.62
CA GLU A 66 5.11 11.41 -27.45
C GLU A 66 6.06 10.60 -26.58
N LYS A 67 6.69 11.25 -25.59
CA LYS A 67 7.61 10.56 -24.68
C LYS A 67 6.90 9.56 -23.79
N LEU A 68 5.67 9.83 -23.39
CA LEU A 68 4.84 8.91 -22.63
C LEU A 68 4.57 7.65 -23.45
N HIS A 69 4.22 7.76 -24.73
CA HIS A 69 3.97 6.61 -25.63
C HIS A 69 5.24 5.82 -25.97
N GLU A 70 6.42 6.45 -25.98
CA GLU A 70 7.69 5.71 -26.10
C GLU A 70 7.89 4.77 -24.89
N LEU A 71 7.55 5.22 -23.70
CA LEU A 71 7.70 4.43 -22.45
C LEU A 71 6.57 3.42 -22.29
N GLU A 72 5.33 3.85 -22.49
CA GLU A 72 4.11 3.08 -22.28
C GLU A 72 3.14 3.29 -23.47
N PRO A 73 3.30 2.49 -24.56
CA PRO A 73 2.58 2.71 -25.83
C PRO A 73 1.06 2.64 -25.74
N HIS A 74 0.52 1.92 -24.74
CA HIS A 74 -0.91 1.64 -24.58
C HIS A 74 -1.60 2.59 -23.60
N VAL A 75 -0.85 3.52 -23.00
CA VAL A 75 -1.41 4.42 -22.00
C VAL A 75 -2.18 5.57 -22.65
N ALA A 76 -3.37 5.85 -22.14
CA ALA A 76 -4.10 7.07 -22.46
C ALA A 76 -3.62 8.20 -21.53
N GLY A 77 -3.41 9.39 -22.09
CA GLY A 77 -3.00 10.53 -21.28
C GLY A 77 -2.71 11.74 -22.16
N ILE A 78 -2.55 12.89 -21.50
CA ILE A 78 -2.15 14.15 -22.18
C ILE A 78 -0.76 14.62 -21.74
N GLN A 79 -0.36 14.24 -20.52
CA GLN A 79 0.94 14.57 -19.95
C GLN A 79 1.23 13.62 -18.77
N ALA A 80 2.49 13.42 -18.43
CA ALA A 80 2.84 12.59 -17.28
C ALA A 80 4.06 13.12 -16.52
N VAL A 81 4.20 12.69 -15.26
CA VAL A 81 5.47 12.74 -14.53
C VAL A 81 6.13 11.37 -14.63
N HIS A 82 7.31 11.34 -15.23
CA HIS A 82 8.17 10.17 -15.27
C HIS A 82 9.10 10.16 -14.07
N VAL A 83 9.20 9.01 -13.39
CA VAL A 83 10.10 8.76 -12.25
C VAL A 83 11.00 7.57 -12.60
N PRO A 84 12.14 7.78 -13.27
CA PRO A 84 12.99 6.71 -13.77
C PRO A 84 13.64 5.86 -12.66
N GLU A 85 13.71 6.37 -11.46
CA GLU A 85 14.30 5.65 -10.30
C GLU A 85 13.30 4.78 -9.52
N ALA A 86 12.03 4.69 -9.94
CA ALA A 86 11.09 3.76 -9.33
C ALA A 86 11.44 2.32 -9.71
N GLY A 87 11.14 1.38 -8.83
CA GLY A 87 11.49 -0.02 -9.03
C GLY A 87 10.50 -0.98 -8.41
N ILE A 88 10.69 -2.24 -8.71
CA ILE A 88 9.92 -3.38 -8.23
C ILE A 88 10.86 -4.38 -7.56
N VAL A 89 10.34 -5.13 -6.60
CA VAL A 89 11.08 -6.13 -5.83
C VAL A 89 10.12 -7.20 -5.31
N ASP A 90 10.61 -8.40 -5.08
CA ASP A 90 9.88 -9.43 -4.37
C ASP A 90 10.00 -9.21 -2.85
N PHE A 91 8.96 -8.62 -2.25
CA PHE A 91 8.93 -8.38 -0.80
C PHE A 91 8.84 -9.66 0.03
N SER A 92 8.41 -10.79 -0.54
CA SER A 92 8.43 -12.08 0.16
C SER A 92 9.87 -12.52 0.36
N GLN A 93 10.70 -12.49 -0.70
CA GLN A 93 12.13 -12.76 -0.59
C GLN A 93 12.85 -11.81 0.38
N VAL A 94 12.53 -10.51 0.33
CA VAL A 94 13.08 -9.53 1.28
C VAL A 94 12.76 -9.94 2.73
N SER A 95 11.50 -10.32 3.00
CA SER A 95 11.06 -10.71 4.34
C SER A 95 11.73 -12.02 4.81
N GLU A 96 11.88 -13.00 3.93
CA GLU A 96 12.59 -14.26 4.19
C GLU A 96 14.05 -14.01 4.54
N ARG A 97 14.74 -13.17 3.75
CA ARG A 97 16.15 -12.82 4.05
C ARG A 97 16.31 -12.05 5.36
N PHE A 98 15.39 -11.15 5.71
CA PHE A 98 15.38 -10.53 7.03
C PHE A 98 15.23 -11.57 8.14
N ALA A 99 14.34 -12.54 7.96
CA ALA A 99 14.15 -13.60 8.95
C ALA A 99 15.39 -14.47 9.10
N GLU A 100 16.07 -14.81 8.00
CA GLU A 100 17.33 -15.55 8.02
C GLU A 100 18.41 -14.77 8.75
N ARG A 101 18.59 -13.48 8.43
CA ARG A 101 19.55 -12.60 9.12
C ARG A 101 19.31 -12.48 10.63
N VAL A 102 18.05 -12.54 11.06
CA VAL A 102 17.72 -12.59 12.49
C VAL A 102 18.20 -13.90 13.09
N ARG A 103 17.96 -15.04 12.41
CA ARG A 103 18.32 -16.40 12.91
C ARG A 103 19.82 -16.66 12.90
N GLU A 104 20.57 -16.06 11.99
CA GLU A 104 22.06 -16.20 11.90
C GLU A 104 22.78 -15.70 13.17
N ARG A 105 22.18 -14.82 13.94
CA ARG A 105 22.78 -14.34 15.19
C ARG A 105 22.40 -15.24 16.34
N GLU A 106 23.40 -15.77 17.02
CA GLU A 106 23.22 -16.61 18.21
C GLU A 106 22.34 -15.93 19.26
N GLY A 107 21.42 -16.68 19.85
CA GLY A 107 20.46 -16.20 20.85
C GLY A 107 19.22 -15.52 20.28
N ASN A 108 19.22 -15.09 19.02
CA ASN A 108 18.03 -14.51 18.40
C ASN A 108 16.99 -15.60 18.06
N LYS A 109 15.71 -15.24 18.19
CA LYS A 109 14.60 -16.15 17.90
C LYS A 109 13.49 -15.43 17.15
N ILE A 110 12.87 -16.14 16.20
CA ILE A 110 11.58 -15.78 15.59
C ILE A 110 10.58 -16.83 16.04
N LEU A 111 9.57 -16.39 16.78
CA LEU A 111 8.54 -17.26 17.33
C LEU A 111 7.24 -17.06 16.57
N CYS A 112 6.96 -17.94 15.62
CA CYS A 112 5.69 -17.98 14.90
C CYS A 112 4.58 -18.61 15.76
N SER A 113 3.32 -18.34 15.41
CA SER A 113 2.15 -18.85 16.12
C SER A 113 2.24 -18.61 17.64
N THR A 114 2.70 -17.40 18.01
CA THR A 114 2.92 -16.99 19.40
C THR A 114 2.27 -15.63 19.60
N LYS A 115 0.97 -15.66 19.91
CA LYS A 115 0.16 -14.46 20.07
C LYS A 115 0.51 -13.77 21.39
N VAL A 116 0.74 -12.48 21.33
CA VAL A 116 0.88 -11.61 22.51
C VAL A 116 -0.50 -11.39 23.12
N THR A 117 -0.63 -11.70 24.40
CA THR A 117 -1.88 -11.60 25.16
C THR A 117 -1.85 -10.50 26.22
N GLY A 118 -0.65 -10.09 26.65
CA GLY A 118 -0.46 -9.02 27.63
C GLY A 118 0.94 -8.45 27.59
N ILE A 119 1.09 -7.24 28.14
CA ILE A 119 2.39 -6.60 28.35
C ILE A 119 2.39 -5.96 29.71
N ARG A 120 3.38 -6.32 30.55
CA ARG A 120 3.61 -5.71 31.87
C ARG A 120 4.93 -4.97 31.87
N GLN A 121 4.92 -3.77 32.42
CA GLN A 121 6.15 -2.96 32.58
C GLN A 121 6.52 -2.93 34.07
N THR A 122 7.70 -3.46 34.35
CA THR A 122 8.32 -3.43 35.70
C THR A 122 9.67 -2.73 35.57
N SER A 123 10.74 -3.22 36.21
CA SER A 123 12.11 -2.85 35.88
C SER A 123 12.51 -3.30 34.48
N ARG A 124 11.79 -4.25 33.93
CA ARG A 124 11.88 -4.76 32.55
C ARG A 124 10.51 -4.84 31.93
N ILE A 125 10.46 -5.13 30.62
CA ILE A 125 9.22 -5.36 29.91
C ILE A 125 9.00 -6.87 29.84
N ILE A 126 7.82 -7.31 30.31
CA ILE A 126 7.39 -8.69 30.26
C ILE A 126 6.28 -8.78 29.22
N ILE A 127 6.48 -9.62 28.20
CA ILE A 127 5.53 -9.90 27.14
C ILE A 127 4.88 -11.25 27.45
N GLU A 128 3.60 -11.26 27.72
CA GLU A 128 2.78 -12.44 27.95
C GLU A 128 2.28 -12.99 26.62
N THR A 129 2.38 -14.29 26.44
CA THR A 129 1.93 -14.97 25.22
C THR A 129 1.23 -16.28 25.57
N GLU A 130 0.54 -16.88 24.58
CA GLU A 130 -0.05 -18.21 24.74
C GLU A 130 0.99 -19.33 25.00
N LYS A 131 2.28 -19.05 24.79
CA LYS A 131 3.39 -20.02 24.97
C LYS A 131 4.33 -19.69 26.13
N GLY A 132 3.97 -18.72 26.97
CA GLY A 132 4.78 -18.30 28.10
C GLY A 132 5.15 -16.82 28.05
N GLU A 133 6.02 -16.42 28.96
CA GLU A 133 6.47 -15.04 29.12
C GLU A 133 7.87 -14.84 28.54
N PHE A 134 8.08 -13.65 27.97
CA PHE A 134 9.37 -13.21 27.47
C PHE A 134 9.74 -11.87 28.09
N GLU A 135 10.99 -11.76 28.54
CA GLU A 135 11.51 -10.57 29.20
C GLU A 135 12.48 -9.82 28.30
N GLY A 136 12.35 -8.50 28.22
CA GLY A 136 13.21 -7.63 27.44
C GLY A 136 13.46 -6.27 28.08
N ARG A 137 14.51 -5.60 27.64
CA ARG A 137 14.78 -4.21 28.04
C ARG A 137 13.98 -3.22 27.20
N TYR A 138 13.72 -3.57 25.96
CA TYR A 138 13.00 -2.72 24.99
C TYR A 138 11.98 -3.57 24.22
N LEU A 139 10.87 -2.94 23.86
CA LEU A 139 9.85 -3.49 22.98
C LEU A 139 9.64 -2.55 21.80
N VAL A 140 9.67 -3.10 20.59
CA VAL A 140 9.31 -2.40 19.36
C VAL A 140 8.03 -3.03 18.82
N ASN A 141 6.95 -2.26 18.81
CA ASN A 141 5.66 -2.70 18.29
C ASN A 141 5.60 -2.52 16.76
N CYS A 142 5.71 -3.62 16.03
CA CYS A 142 5.57 -3.69 14.56
C CYS A 142 4.37 -4.56 14.15
N ALA A 143 3.31 -4.60 14.95
CA ALA A 143 2.18 -5.54 14.79
C ALA A 143 1.19 -5.17 13.66
N GLY A 144 1.49 -4.19 12.80
CA GLY A 144 0.69 -3.87 11.61
C GLY A 144 -0.78 -3.64 11.93
N LEU A 145 -1.67 -4.53 11.46
CA LEU A 145 -3.12 -4.46 11.71
C LEU A 145 -3.50 -4.49 13.19
N TYR A 146 -2.64 -5.00 14.06
CA TYR A 146 -2.88 -5.12 15.50
C TYR A 146 -2.06 -4.12 16.36
N SER A 147 -1.36 -3.18 15.74
CA SER A 147 -0.45 -2.27 16.45
C SER A 147 -1.18 -1.41 17.51
N ASP A 148 -2.42 -0.99 17.25
CA ASP A 148 -3.26 -0.29 18.23
C ASP A 148 -3.65 -1.20 19.42
N LYS A 149 -3.94 -2.47 19.18
CA LYS A 149 -4.28 -3.44 20.24
C LYS A 149 -3.06 -3.74 21.12
N ILE A 150 -1.88 -3.90 20.52
CA ILE A 150 -0.63 -4.08 21.29
C ILE A 150 -0.31 -2.80 22.09
N THR A 151 -0.48 -1.62 21.50
CA THR A 151 -0.30 -0.34 22.23
C THR A 151 -1.25 -0.23 23.40
N ALA A 152 -2.52 -0.65 23.23
CA ALA A 152 -3.54 -0.60 24.30
C ALA A 152 -3.20 -1.46 25.54
N MET A 153 -2.27 -2.42 25.41
CA MET A 153 -1.79 -3.21 26.55
C MET A 153 -0.87 -2.43 27.50
N THR A 154 -0.33 -1.28 27.06
CA THR A 154 0.62 -0.49 27.85
C THR A 154 0.17 0.95 28.09
N GLN A 155 -0.59 1.53 27.16
CA GLN A 155 -1.03 2.92 27.20
C GLN A 155 -2.26 3.14 26.32
N THR A 156 -2.93 4.26 26.46
CA THR A 156 -4.02 4.64 25.56
C THR A 156 -3.46 4.90 24.15
N PRO A 157 -3.94 4.21 23.12
CA PRO A 157 -3.52 4.45 21.73
C PRO A 157 -3.93 5.84 21.26
N GLY A 158 -3.04 6.59 20.62
CA GLY A 158 -3.34 7.89 20.00
C GLY A 158 -4.15 7.79 18.69
N ALA A 159 -4.32 6.57 18.16
CA ALA A 159 -5.07 6.28 16.95
C ALA A 159 -5.58 4.84 16.99
N LYS A 160 -6.66 4.56 16.26
CA LYS A 160 -7.17 3.21 16.01
C LYS A 160 -6.81 2.77 14.60
N ILE A 161 -6.46 1.51 14.43
CA ILE A 161 -6.25 0.92 13.10
C ILE A 161 -7.61 0.55 12.49
N ILE A 162 -7.91 1.17 11.36
CA ILE A 162 -9.06 0.85 10.51
C ILE A 162 -8.57 0.05 9.31
N PRO A 163 -9.04 -1.20 9.12
CA PRO A 163 -8.60 -2.03 8.01
C PRO A 163 -9.31 -1.62 6.71
N PHE A 164 -8.55 -1.30 5.67
CA PHE A 164 -9.07 -1.08 4.32
C PHE A 164 -8.56 -2.19 3.41
N ARG A 165 -9.49 -2.94 2.81
CA ARG A 165 -9.17 -3.98 1.84
C ARG A 165 -8.93 -3.36 0.47
N GLY A 166 -7.80 -3.69 -0.14
CA GLY A 166 -7.48 -3.42 -1.52
C GLY A 166 -7.67 -4.69 -2.34
N GLU A 167 -8.57 -4.65 -3.31
CA GLU A 167 -8.82 -5.76 -4.21
C GLU A 167 -8.02 -5.56 -5.48
N TYR A 168 -7.40 -6.64 -5.95
CA TYR A 168 -6.54 -6.65 -7.13
C TYR A 168 -7.08 -7.61 -8.18
N TYR A 169 -6.72 -7.35 -9.41
CA TYR A 169 -6.84 -8.29 -10.51
C TYR A 169 -5.46 -8.52 -11.13
N LYS A 170 -5.22 -9.74 -11.54
CA LYS A 170 -4.09 -10.11 -12.37
C LYS A 170 -4.52 -10.03 -13.83
N VAL A 171 -3.69 -9.44 -14.66
CA VAL A 171 -3.90 -9.40 -16.10
C VAL A 171 -3.42 -10.74 -16.69
N ARG A 172 -4.18 -11.30 -17.61
CA ARG A 172 -3.82 -12.56 -18.27
C ARG A 172 -2.49 -12.42 -19.04
N PRO A 173 -1.65 -13.45 -19.07
CA PRO A 173 -0.29 -13.36 -19.62
C PRO A 173 -0.21 -12.80 -21.04
N GLY A 174 -1.18 -13.10 -21.90
CA GLY A 174 -1.25 -12.59 -23.29
C GLY A 174 -1.43 -11.06 -23.40
N LYS A 175 -1.75 -10.38 -22.27
CA LYS A 175 -1.96 -8.94 -22.19
C LYS A 175 -0.92 -8.21 -21.34
N ASN A 176 0.09 -8.88 -20.82
CA ASN A 176 1.14 -8.25 -19.99
C ASN A 176 1.90 -7.14 -20.74
N HIS A 177 1.93 -7.17 -22.07
CA HIS A 177 2.56 -6.15 -22.91
C HIS A 177 1.91 -4.77 -22.82
N LEU A 178 0.68 -4.68 -22.29
CA LEU A 178 -0.06 -3.43 -22.15
C LEU A 178 0.57 -2.47 -21.10
N CYS A 179 1.40 -2.98 -20.19
CA CYS A 179 2.12 -2.15 -19.24
C CYS A 179 3.58 -2.66 -19.13
N ARG A 180 4.51 -1.82 -19.48
CA ARG A 180 5.94 -2.16 -19.45
C ARG A 180 6.57 -1.95 -18.07
N ASN A 181 6.07 -0.99 -17.33
CA ASN A 181 6.64 -0.56 -16.05
C ASN A 181 5.54 -0.40 -14.98
N LEU A 182 5.34 0.82 -14.49
CA LEU A 182 4.35 1.15 -13.48
C LEU A 182 3.52 2.35 -13.98
N ILE A 183 2.21 2.18 -14.14
CA ILE A 183 1.32 3.23 -14.63
C ILE A 183 0.34 3.62 -13.53
N TYR A 184 0.41 4.86 -13.07
CA TYR A 184 -0.37 5.42 -11.99
C TYR A 184 -1.22 6.60 -12.46
N PRO A 185 -2.45 6.76 -11.98
CA PRO A 185 -3.21 7.98 -12.20
C PRO A 185 -2.67 9.13 -11.35
N VAL A 186 -2.99 10.35 -11.72
CA VAL A 186 -2.86 11.50 -10.81
C VAL A 186 -3.79 11.26 -9.62
N PRO A 187 -3.30 11.29 -8.37
CA PRO A 187 -4.14 11.14 -7.19
C PRO A 187 -5.15 12.28 -7.08
N ASP A 188 -6.41 11.95 -6.82
CA ASP A 188 -7.42 12.93 -6.46
C ASP A 188 -7.06 13.57 -5.11
N PRO A 189 -6.84 14.90 -5.03
CA PRO A 189 -6.47 15.58 -3.80
C PRO A 189 -7.56 15.50 -2.72
N ASN A 190 -8.81 15.24 -3.12
CA ASN A 190 -9.95 15.12 -2.23
C ASN A 190 -10.18 13.69 -1.71
N PHE A 191 -9.37 12.73 -2.14
CA PHE A 191 -9.51 11.34 -1.73
C PHE A 191 -8.23 10.81 -1.08
N PRO A 192 -8.31 10.11 0.06
CA PRO A 192 -7.13 9.70 0.83
C PRO A 192 -6.38 8.50 0.22
N PHE A 193 -6.97 7.84 -0.77
CA PHE A 193 -6.38 6.67 -1.40
C PHE A 193 -6.02 6.94 -2.86
N LEU A 194 -5.01 6.22 -3.34
CA LEU A 194 -4.64 6.24 -4.75
C LEU A 194 -5.68 5.46 -5.56
N GLY A 195 -6.01 5.98 -6.74
CA GLY A 195 -6.85 5.27 -7.70
C GLY A 195 -6.21 3.98 -8.22
N VAL A 196 -7.00 3.15 -8.91
CA VAL A 196 -6.50 1.91 -9.52
C VAL A 196 -5.35 2.23 -10.49
N HIS A 197 -4.34 1.38 -10.48
CA HIS A 197 -3.12 1.55 -11.25
C HIS A 197 -2.61 0.20 -11.75
N PHE A 198 -1.64 0.20 -12.64
CA PHE A 198 -1.01 -1.00 -13.15
C PHE A 198 0.39 -1.16 -12.57
N THR A 199 0.71 -2.37 -12.16
CA THR A 199 2.00 -2.73 -11.56
C THR A 199 2.54 -3.98 -12.21
N ARG A 200 3.64 -3.84 -12.95
CA ARG A 200 4.42 -4.99 -13.37
C ARG A 200 5.13 -5.58 -12.17
N MET A 201 4.99 -6.86 -11.98
CA MET A 201 5.63 -7.61 -10.91
C MET A 201 6.99 -8.13 -11.34
N ILE A 202 7.86 -8.44 -10.38
CA ILE A 202 9.23 -8.90 -10.67
C ILE A 202 9.27 -10.24 -11.45
N ASN A 203 8.23 -11.05 -11.35
CA ASN A 203 8.06 -12.30 -12.10
C ASN A 203 7.47 -12.07 -13.51
N GLY A 204 7.33 -10.83 -13.96
CA GLY A 204 6.79 -10.46 -15.27
C GLY A 204 5.26 -10.49 -15.37
N SER A 205 4.54 -10.86 -14.31
CA SER A 205 3.08 -10.73 -14.30
C SER A 205 2.67 -9.27 -14.16
N LEU A 206 1.46 -8.95 -14.60
CA LEU A 206 0.87 -7.62 -14.48
C LEU A 206 -0.32 -7.69 -13.55
N GLU A 207 -0.31 -6.85 -12.52
CA GLU A 207 -1.43 -6.65 -11.61
C GLU A 207 -2.02 -5.27 -11.77
N CYS A 208 -3.32 -5.14 -11.50
CA CYS A 208 -4.02 -3.87 -11.51
C CYS A 208 -4.95 -3.75 -10.29
N GLY A 209 -5.04 -2.55 -9.77
CA GLY A 209 -5.70 -2.21 -8.51
C GLY A 209 -4.81 -1.30 -7.67
N PRO A 210 -5.02 -1.29 -6.35
CA PRO A 210 -6.25 -1.73 -5.70
C PRO A 210 -7.35 -0.66 -5.72
N ASN A 211 -8.60 -1.09 -5.48
CA ASN A 211 -9.58 -0.22 -4.86
C ASN A 211 -9.29 -0.07 -3.35
N ALA A 212 -10.12 0.66 -2.61
CA ALA A 212 -9.95 0.83 -1.17
C ALA A 212 -11.31 0.82 -0.47
N VAL A 213 -11.72 -0.34 0.04
CA VAL A 213 -12.99 -0.52 0.75
C VAL A 213 -12.76 -0.87 2.22
N LEU A 214 -13.70 -0.49 3.09
CA LEU A 214 -13.68 -0.93 4.48
C LEU A 214 -13.71 -2.46 4.53
N ALA A 215 -12.76 -3.07 5.20
CA ALA A 215 -12.80 -4.49 5.52
C ALA A 215 -13.70 -4.73 6.74
N PHE A 216 -14.51 -5.80 6.73
CA PHE A 216 -15.45 -6.11 7.80
C PHE A 216 -14.83 -6.93 8.93
N ALA A 217 -13.53 -7.13 8.87
CA ALA A 217 -12.68 -7.68 9.92
C ALA A 217 -11.25 -7.15 9.75
N ARG A 218 -10.41 -7.20 10.79
CA ARG A 218 -8.99 -6.79 10.70
C ARG A 218 -8.24 -7.61 9.66
N GLU A 219 -8.51 -8.90 9.59
CA GLU A 219 -7.98 -9.81 8.57
C GLU A 219 -9.04 -10.18 7.52
N GLY A 220 -9.86 -9.20 7.12
CA GLY A 220 -10.94 -9.35 6.15
C GLY A 220 -10.44 -9.41 4.70
N TYR A 221 -9.56 -10.37 4.38
CA TYR A 221 -8.99 -10.55 3.03
C TYR A 221 -10.01 -10.96 1.98
N THR A 222 -11.16 -11.47 2.39
CA THR A 222 -12.28 -11.77 1.48
C THR A 222 -13.50 -10.89 1.79
N ARG A 223 -14.42 -10.79 0.84
CA ARG A 223 -15.69 -10.04 1.03
C ARG A 223 -16.60 -10.69 2.06
N SER A 224 -16.50 -12.00 2.21
CA SER A 224 -17.31 -12.81 3.13
C SER A 224 -16.72 -12.87 4.55
N THR A 225 -15.50 -12.44 4.75
CA THR A 225 -14.88 -12.41 6.09
C THR A 225 -15.46 -11.25 6.89
N VAL A 226 -16.31 -11.55 7.86
CA VAL A 226 -16.98 -10.58 8.73
C VAL A 226 -16.73 -10.95 10.19
N ASN A 227 -16.28 -9.99 10.99
CA ASN A 227 -16.24 -10.06 12.45
C ASN A 227 -17.12 -8.95 13.02
N ILE A 228 -18.28 -9.32 13.54
CA ILE A 228 -19.29 -8.37 14.02
C ILE A 228 -18.76 -7.47 15.14
N LEU A 229 -17.96 -8.02 16.06
CA LEU A 229 -17.39 -7.26 17.17
C LEU A 229 -16.37 -6.23 16.70
N GLU A 230 -15.49 -6.62 15.80
CA GLU A 230 -14.51 -5.69 15.21
C GLU A 230 -15.20 -4.62 14.35
N LEU A 231 -16.22 -5.00 13.59
CA LEU A 231 -16.99 -4.06 12.78
C LEU A 231 -17.75 -3.05 13.67
N ALA A 232 -18.39 -3.50 14.74
CA ALA A 232 -19.06 -2.63 15.70
C ALA A 232 -18.07 -1.69 16.38
N ASP A 233 -16.89 -2.18 16.77
CA ASP A 233 -15.80 -1.37 17.35
C ASP A 233 -15.29 -0.28 16.37
N ILE A 234 -15.25 -0.58 15.07
CA ILE A 234 -14.88 0.39 14.03
C ILE A 234 -16.00 1.43 13.83
N LEU A 235 -17.24 0.97 13.65
CA LEU A 235 -18.37 1.84 13.36
C LEU A 235 -18.73 2.77 14.52
N SER A 236 -18.48 2.37 15.77
CA SER A 236 -18.66 3.21 16.95
C SER A 236 -17.50 4.18 17.22
N TYR A 237 -16.38 4.06 16.50
CA TYR A 237 -15.22 4.92 16.73
C TYR A 237 -15.42 6.32 16.15
N PRO A 238 -15.35 7.40 16.97
CA PRO A 238 -15.61 8.78 16.52
C PRO A 238 -14.71 9.23 15.36
N GLY A 239 -13.44 8.80 15.36
CA GLY A 239 -12.49 9.09 14.27
C GLY A 239 -12.93 8.51 12.96
N PHE A 240 -13.42 7.26 12.94
CA PHE A 240 -13.95 6.63 11.74
C PHE A 240 -15.25 7.31 11.27
N MET A 241 -16.15 7.66 12.18
CA MET A 241 -17.39 8.34 11.81
C MET A 241 -17.14 9.68 11.11
N LYS A 242 -16.18 10.46 11.62
CA LYS A 242 -15.74 11.72 10.99
C LYS A 242 -15.11 11.49 9.61
N LEU A 243 -14.25 10.48 9.49
CA LEU A 243 -13.63 10.09 8.23
C LEU A 243 -14.69 9.67 7.21
N ALA A 244 -15.61 8.78 7.62
CA ALA A 244 -16.71 8.30 6.77
C ALA A 244 -17.63 9.43 6.33
N ALA A 245 -18.03 10.32 7.24
CA ALA A 245 -18.85 11.48 6.91
C ALA A 245 -18.17 12.42 5.88
N LYS A 246 -16.86 12.60 6.01
CA LYS A 246 -16.09 13.43 5.07
C LYS A 246 -15.97 12.81 3.67
N TYR A 247 -15.78 11.49 3.58
CA TYR A 247 -15.44 10.80 2.34
C TYR A 247 -16.52 9.83 1.85
N TRP A 248 -17.76 9.95 2.32
CA TRP A 248 -18.82 8.98 2.04
C TRP A 248 -19.10 8.74 0.55
N LYS A 249 -19.08 9.81 -0.29
CA LYS A 249 -19.29 9.70 -1.76
C LYS A 249 -18.20 8.87 -2.42
N ALA A 250 -16.93 9.15 -2.06
CA ALA A 250 -15.79 8.41 -2.56
C ALA A 250 -15.80 6.95 -2.07
N GLY A 251 -16.12 6.73 -0.78
CA GLY A 251 -16.27 5.40 -0.21
C GLY A 251 -17.39 4.58 -0.86
N ALA A 252 -18.52 5.19 -1.16
CA ALA A 252 -19.60 4.54 -1.91
C ALA A 252 -19.18 4.14 -3.33
N GLY A 253 -18.41 5.00 -4.02
CA GLY A 253 -17.83 4.70 -5.33
C GLY A 253 -16.83 3.55 -5.30
N GLU A 254 -15.96 3.49 -4.27
CA GLU A 254 -15.05 2.36 -4.05
C GLU A 254 -15.81 1.06 -3.77
N MET A 255 -16.84 1.12 -2.94
CA MET A 255 -17.67 -0.03 -2.63
C MET A 255 -18.39 -0.54 -3.90
N TRP A 256 -18.90 0.36 -4.75
CA TRP A 256 -19.46 0.00 -6.04
C TRP A 256 -18.45 -0.71 -6.95
N ARG A 257 -17.21 -0.20 -7.03
CA ARG A 257 -16.12 -0.87 -7.77
C ARG A 257 -15.78 -2.25 -7.20
N SER A 258 -15.90 -2.43 -5.90
CA SER A 258 -15.71 -3.75 -5.27
C SER A 258 -16.75 -4.78 -5.73
N PHE A 259 -18.00 -4.39 -5.90
CA PHE A 259 -19.06 -5.30 -6.32
C PHE A 259 -19.23 -5.42 -7.84
N SER A 260 -18.73 -4.46 -8.60
CA SER A 260 -18.89 -4.41 -10.05
C SER A 260 -17.56 -4.48 -10.79
N LYS A 261 -17.24 -5.67 -11.33
CA LYS A 261 -16.04 -5.84 -12.20
C LYS A 261 -16.06 -4.83 -13.35
N ALA A 262 -17.26 -4.58 -13.95
CA ALA A 262 -17.39 -3.62 -15.04
C ALA A 262 -17.03 -2.18 -14.61
N ALA A 263 -17.38 -1.77 -13.38
CA ALA A 263 -17.01 -0.47 -12.85
C ALA A 263 -15.48 -0.38 -12.58
N PHE A 264 -14.90 -1.48 -12.15
CA PHE A 264 -13.44 -1.58 -11.95
C PHE A 264 -12.71 -1.48 -13.30
N VAL A 265 -13.16 -2.22 -14.31
CA VAL A 265 -12.60 -2.19 -15.68
C VAL A 265 -12.69 -0.77 -16.26
N ARG A 266 -13.84 -0.10 -16.15
CA ARG A 266 -13.96 1.30 -16.62
C ARG A 266 -12.95 2.25 -15.95
N ALA A 267 -12.63 2.02 -14.67
CA ALA A 267 -11.60 2.82 -14.00
C ALA A 267 -10.19 2.54 -14.54
N LEU A 268 -9.88 1.29 -14.89
CA LEU A 268 -8.62 0.91 -15.54
C LEU A 268 -8.51 1.45 -16.97
N GLN A 269 -9.62 1.42 -17.73
CA GLN A 269 -9.69 1.91 -19.11
C GLN A 269 -9.40 3.42 -19.24
N ARG A 270 -9.49 4.18 -18.14
CA ARG A 270 -9.02 5.56 -18.12
C ARG A 270 -7.52 5.68 -18.36
N LEU A 271 -6.74 4.66 -17.96
CA LEU A 271 -5.29 4.61 -18.14
C LEU A 271 -4.89 3.77 -19.34
N ILE A 272 -5.50 2.60 -19.51
CA ILE A 272 -5.26 1.67 -20.64
C ILE A 272 -6.60 1.33 -21.26
N PRO A 273 -7.03 2.01 -22.34
CA PRO A 273 -8.35 1.80 -22.96
C PRO A 273 -8.58 0.38 -23.50
N GLU A 274 -7.52 -0.32 -23.86
CA GLU A 274 -7.56 -1.66 -24.47
C GLU A 274 -7.90 -2.77 -23.47
N ILE A 275 -7.80 -2.54 -22.16
CA ILE A 275 -8.06 -3.57 -21.15
C ILE A 275 -9.54 -3.91 -21.08
N ASN A 276 -9.88 -5.18 -21.04
CA ASN A 276 -11.26 -5.68 -20.99
C ASN A 276 -11.48 -6.58 -19.79
N ALA A 277 -12.76 -6.84 -19.47
CA ALA A 277 -13.11 -7.68 -18.34
C ALA A 277 -12.55 -9.12 -18.47
N ASP A 278 -12.50 -9.65 -19.69
CA ASP A 278 -11.97 -11.00 -19.95
C ASP A 278 -10.44 -11.11 -19.81
N ASP A 279 -9.75 -9.98 -19.83
CA ASP A 279 -8.30 -9.91 -19.61
C ASP A 279 -7.93 -10.00 -18.12
N LEU A 280 -8.91 -9.95 -17.20
CA LEU A 280 -8.70 -9.84 -15.77
C LEU A 280 -9.15 -11.08 -15.00
N GLU A 281 -8.27 -11.57 -14.14
CA GLU A 281 -8.53 -12.64 -13.18
C GLU A 281 -8.41 -12.07 -11.74
N PRO A 282 -9.29 -12.46 -10.79
CA PRO A 282 -9.16 -12.02 -9.41
C PRO A 282 -7.80 -12.41 -8.82
N ALA A 283 -7.17 -11.48 -8.12
CA ALA A 283 -5.94 -11.70 -7.38
C ALA A 283 -6.20 -11.61 -5.86
N PRO A 284 -5.29 -12.12 -5.02
CA PRO A 284 -5.40 -11.99 -3.57
C PRO A 284 -5.51 -10.51 -3.15
N ALA A 285 -6.41 -10.24 -2.21
CA ALA A 285 -6.56 -8.91 -1.66
C ALA A 285 -5.48 -8.63 -0.59
N GLY A 286 -5.10 -7.35 -0.48
CA GLY A 286 -4.29 -6.86 0.63
C GLY A 286 -5.14 -6.07 1.63
N ILE A 287 -4.70 -5.97 2.89
CA ILE A 287 -5.34 -5.10 3.87
C ILE A 287 -4.37 -4.02 4.32
N ARG A 288 -4.80 -2.78 4.18
CA ARG A 288 -4.08 -1.61 4.67
C ARG A 288 -4.47 -1.33 6.11
N ALA A 289 -3.47 -1.29 7.00
CA ALA A 289 -3.63 -0.83 8.38
C ALA A 289 -3.62 0.72 8.39
N GLN A 290 -4.78 1.34 8.26
CA GLN A 290 -4.89 2.80 8.29
C GLN A 290 -5.05 3.28 9.73
N ALA A 291 -4.05 3.99 10.25
CA ALA A 291 -4.17 4.66 11.53
C ALA A 291 -5.09 5.88 11.39
N VAL A 292 -6.11 5.96 12.23
CA VAL A 292 -7.09 7.07 12.26
C VAL A 292 -7.16 7.60 13.69
N MET A 293 -6.91 8.89 13.85
CA MET A 293 -7.05 9.58 15.13
C MET A 293 -8.51 9.93 15.42
N ASP A 294 -8.84 10.26 16.66
CA ASP A 294 -10.20 10.71 17.08
C ASP A 294 -10.69 11.93 16.31
N SER A 295 -9.77 12.72 15.75
CA SER A 295 -10.08 13.86 14.88
C SER A 295 -10.53 13.45 13.46
N GLY A 296 -10.43 12.18 13.08
CA GLY A 296 -10.68 11.68 11.72
C GLY A 296 -9.51 11.92 10.74
N LYS A 297 -8.32 12.21 11.28
CA LYS A 297 -7.08 12.38 10.48
C LYS A 297 -6.26 11.10 10.48
#